data_f839bec3e5665abb9e39755c6a527954
#
_entry.id   f839bec3e5665abb9e39755c6a527954
#
_cell.length_a   1.000
_cell.length_b   1.000
_cell.length_c   1.000
_cell.angle_alpha   90.00
_cell.angle_beta   90.00
_cell.angle_gamma   90.00
#
_symmetry.space_group_name_H-M   'P 1'
#
loop_
_entity.id
_entity.type
_entity.pdbx_description
1 polymer ?
#
loop_
_entity_poly.entity_id
_entity_poly.type
_entity_poly.pdbx_seq_one_letter_code
_entity_poly.pdbx_strand_id
1 'polypeptide(L)'
;MDASQQTADEVAERLFTSHQGTVEVMSVYLGDRLGWYASLASEGPATAPELAARTGTQPRYAREWLEQQAVIGLLSVQEDGAADARVYAIPPSTAEVMTDVSSLAYLAPIGRMFGAVGPALPRLLEVYRVGGGVSWDELGPDARESQADANRPWFESRLAPALSGISTLHDTLSRPAARLLDVGSGGGWSSIALARAYPGAAVVGIDIDEDSVTMATANARAAGVADRVTFLHQDASTLPAGRFDAAFAFECVHDMPRPVDVLAAVRTALAPGAPLVVMDEAVAEEFAPNGDDLERMMYGFSLFVCLPDGLSSTPSVGTGTVMRPSTLRAYGEAAGFTAFEVLPIEDFGFWRFYQLS
;
A
#
# COMPACT_ATOMS: atom_id res chain seq x y z
N MET A 1 -19.54 -20.09 -6.51
CA MET A 1 -19.81 -21.55 -6.55
C MET A 1 -19.72 -22.08 -5.13
N ASP A 2 -20.65 -22.90 -4.70
CA ASP A 2 -20.57 -23.53 -3.37
C ASP A 2 -19.38 -24.52 -3.37
N ALA A 3 -18.45 -24.32 -2.44
CA ALA A 3 -17.23 -25.15 -2.34
C ALA A 3 -17.54 -26.64 -2.15
N SER A 4 -18.71 -26.97 -1.58
CA SER A 4 -19.18 -28.37 -1.39
C SER A 4 -19.56 -29.11 -2.69
N GLN A 5 -19.66 -28.39 -3.82
CA GLN A 5 -20.05 -28.92 -5.12
C GLN A 5 -18.87 -29.02 -6.11
N GLN A 6 -17.67 -28.54 -5.72
CA GLN A 6 -16.49 -28.62 -6.58
C GLN A 6 -15.92 -30.05 -6.63
N THR A 7 -15.54 -30.49 -7.82
CA THR A 7 -14.77 -31.73 -8.01
C THR A 7 -13.28 -31.48 -7.64
N ALA A 8 -12.57 -32.58 -7.39
CA ALA A 8 -11.11 -32.49 -7.14
C ALA A 8 -10.35 -31.86 -8.32
N ASP A 9 -10.77 -32.15 -9.55
CA ASP A 9 -10.14 -31.61 -10.76
C ASP A 9 -10.33 -30.08 -10.86
N GLU A 10 -11.54 -29.56 -10.58
CA GLU A 10 -11.80 -28.12 -10.57
C GLU A 10 -10.99 -27.39 -9.48
N VAL A 11 -10.84 -27.98 -8.31
CA VAL A 11 -9.99 -27.43 -7.25
C VAL A 11 -8.51 -27.43 -7.68
N ALA A 12 -8.04 -28.52 -8.29
CA ALA A 12 -6.66 -28.63 -8.77
C ALA A 12 -6.37 -27.60 -9.88
N GLU A 13 -7.27 -27.42 -10.84
CA GLU A 13 -7.13 -26.44 -11.92
C GLU A 13 -7.07 -25.00 -11.38
N ARG A 14 -7.96 -24.66 -10.44
CA ARG A 14 -7.96 -23.36 -9.78
C ARG A 14 -6.65 -23.09 -9.03
N LEU A 15 -6.14 -24.07 -8.27
CA LEU A 15 -4.87 -23.94 -7.55
C LEU A 15 -3.68 -23.86 -8.49
N PHE A 16 -3.71 -24.58 -9.63
CA PHE A 16 -2.67 -24.50 -10.65
C PHE A 16 -2.62 -23.11 -11.29
N THR A 17 -3.77 -22.51 -11.61
CA THR A 17 -3.86 -21.12 -12.09
C THR A 17 -3.30 -20.13 -11.07
N SER A 18 -3.63 -20.30 -9.78
CA SER A 18 -3.08 -19.46 -8.71
C SER A 18 -1.56 -19.62 -8.57
N HIS A 19 -1.04 -20.83 -8.76
CA HIS A 19 0.40 -21.10 -8.76
C HIS A 19 1.09 -20.38 -9.92
N GLN A 20 0.54 -20.42 -11.13
CA GLN A 20 1.08 -19.67 -12.28
C GLN A 20 1.14 -18.18 -11.98
N GLY A 21 0.06 -17.55 -11.50
CA GLY A 21 0.05 -16.14 -11.10
C GLY A 21 1.10 -15.81 -10.03
N THR A 22 1.32 -16.71 -9.06
CA THR A 22 2.35 -16.51 -8.04
C THR A 22 3.75 -16.46 -8.66
N VAL A 23 4.08 -17.39 -9.56
CA VAL A 23 5.37 -17.40 -10.24
C VAL A 23 5.55 -16.16 -11.12
N GLU A 24 4.49 -15.71 -11.79
CA GLU A 24 4.50 -14.50 -12.61
C GLU A 24 4.79 -13.25 -11.76
N VAL A 25 4.11 -13.07 -10.64
CA VAL A 25 4.35 -11.92 -9.73
C VAL A 25 5.78 -11.94 -9.16
N MET A 26 6.30 -13.11 -8.81
CA MET A 26 7.69 -13.23 -8.38
C MET A 26 8.69 -12.90 -9.50
N SER A 27 8.37 -13.19 -10.76
CA SER A 27 9.20 -12.78 -11.89
C SER A 27 9.12 -11.27 -12.17
N VAL A 28 7.97 -10.64 -11.89
CA VAL A 28 7.82 -9.17 -11.89
C VAL A 28 8.75 -8.53 -10.86
N TYR A 29 8.79 -9.08 -9.64
CA TYR A 29 9.72 -8.63 -8.60
C TYR A 29 11.19 -8.62 -9.08
N LEU A 30 11.63 -9.68 -9.74
CA LEU A 30 12.99 -9.72 -10.30
C LEU A 30 13.20 -8.63 -11.35
N GLY A 31 12.25 -8.45 -12.27
CA GLY A 31 12.34 -7.44 -13.32
C GLY A 31 12.39 -6.01 -12.78
N ASP A 32 11.60 -5.74 -11.74
CA ASP A 32 11.56 -4.45 -11.06
C ASP A 32 12.88 -4.19 -10.29
N ARG A 33 13.30 -5.12 -9.42
CA ARG A 33 14.49 -4.95 -8.58
C ARG A 33 15.82 -4.94 -9.36
N LEU A 34 15.87 -5.63 -10.49
CA LEU A 34 17.04 -5.63 -11.36
C LEU A 34 17.03 -4.49 -12.39
N GLY A 35 15.96 -3.65 -12.40
CA GLY A 35 15.83 -2.53 -13.32
C GLY A 35 15.59 -2.93 -14.79
N TRP A 36 15.19 -4.17 -15.05
CA TRP A 36 15.03 -4.68 -16.40
C TRP A 36 13.88 -4.03 -17.15
N TYR A 37 12.72 -3.82 -16.50
CA TYR A 37 11.61 -3.08 -17.11
C TYR A 37 11.98 -1.62 -17.39
N ALA A 38 12.62 -0.96 -16.42
CA ALA A 38 13.03 0.44 -16.56
C ALA A 38 14.04 0.63 -17.70
N SER A 39 15.02 -0.28 -17.86
CA SER A 39 15.98 -0.25 -18.98
C SER A 39 15.29 -0.45 -20.32
N LEU A 40 14.39 -1.44 -20.45
CA LEU A 40 13.65 -1.66 -21.70
C LEU A 40 12.73 -0.48 -22.05
N ALA A 41 12.14 0.19 -21.06
CA ALA A 41 11.27 1.34 -21.28
C ALA A 41 12.06 2.62 -21.67
N SER A 42 13.21 2.87 -21.03
CA SER A 42 13.96 4.12 -21.22
C SER A 42 15.02 4.05 -22.31
N GLU A 43 15.64 2.88 -22.51
CA GLU A 43 16.76 2.69 -23.45
C GLU A 43 16.35 1.91 -24.73
N GLY A 44 15.08 1.42 -24.74
CA GLY A 44 14.51 0.70 -25.87
C GLY A 44 14.81 -0.80 -25.91
N PRO A 45 14.38 -1.47 -27.00
CA PRO A 45 14.54 -2.92 -27.17
C PRO A 45 15.97 -3.40 -26.97
N ALA A 46 16.10 -4.64 -26.52
CA ALA A 46 17.40 -5.23 -26.23
C ALA A 46 17.44 -6.75 -26.47
N THR A 47 18.60 -7.25 -26.76
CA THR A 47 18.96 -8.65 -26.60
C THR A 47 19.29 -8.94 -25.13
N ALA A 48 19.36 -10.22 -24.75
CA ALA A 48 19.74 -10.60 -23.40
C ALA A 48 21.15 -10.12 -22.98
N PRO A 49 22.19 -10.22 -23.83
CA PRO A 49 23.50 -9.65 -23.53
C PRO A 49 23.48 -8.12 -23.34
N GLU A 50 22.70 -7.40 -24.16
CA GLU A 50 22.58 -5.94 -24.06
C GLU A 50 21.85 -5.51 -22.76
N LEU A 51 20.71 -6.14 -22.44
CA LEU A 51 19.98 -5.86 -21.19
C LEU A 51 20.87 -6.14 -19.97
N ALA A 52 21.56 -7.27 -19.97
CA ALA A 52 22.47 -7.61 -18.89
C ALA A 52 23.61 -6.58 -18.74
N ALA A 53 24.18 -6.12 -19.85
CA ALA A 53 25.23 -5.08 -19.84
C ALA A 53 24.72 -3.74 -19.31
N ARG A 54 23.50 -3.30 -19.72
CA ARG A 54 22.86 -2.06 -19.26
C ARG A 54 22.60 -2.07 -17.74
N THR A 55 22.19 -3.23 -17.20
CA THR A 55 21.75 -3.36 -15.81
C THR A 55 22.77 -4.01 -14.87
N GLY A 56 23.97 -4.37 -15.37
CA GLY A 56 25.01 -5.00 -14.55
C GLY A 56 24.65 -6.42 -14.09
N THR A 57 23.81 -7.13 -14.85
CA THR A 57 23.33 -8.48 -14.51
C THR A 57 23.98 -9.56 -15.38
N GLN A 58 23.62 -10.83 -15.20
CA GLN A 58 24.18 -11.95 -15.93
C GLN A 58 23.35 -12.28 -17.18
N PRO A 59 23.95 -12.40 -18.40
CA PRO A 59 23.19 -12.59 -19.63
C PRO A 59 22.32 -13.84 -19.64
N ARG A 60 22.74 -14.93 -18.99
CA ARG A 60 21.94 -16.18 -18.97
C ARG A 60 20.64 -16.01 -18.17
N TYR A 61 20.70 -15.29 -17.05
CA TYR A 61 19.49 -14.98 -16.25
C TYR A 61 18.60 -13.96 -16.96
N ALA A 62 19.18 -12.93 -17.56
CA ALA A 62 18.42 -11.97 -18.36
C ALA A 62 17.68 -12.66 -19.51
N ARG A 63 18.33 -13.63 -20.21
CA ARG A 63 17.67 -14.41 -21.27
C ARG A 63 16.48 -15.22 -20.73
N GLU A 64 16.67 -15.97 -19.63
CA GLU A 64 15.58 -16.76 -19.05
C GLU A 64 14.37 -15.89 -18.68
N TRP A 65 14.64 -14.75 -18.06
CA TRP A 65 13.61 -13.81 -17.69
C TRP A 65 12.90 -13.19 -18.91
N LEU A 66 13.64 -12.74 -19.91
CA LEU A 66 13.09 -12.18 -21.15
C LEU A 66 12.20 -13.19 -21.89
N GLU A 67 12.64 -14.44 -21.99
CA GLU A 67 11.87 -15.52 -22.58
C GLU A 67 10.58 -15.80 -21.79
N GLN A 68 10.68 -15.87 -20.47
CA GLN A 68 9.51 -16.07 -19.60
C GLN A 68 8.52 -14.90 -19.70
N GLN A 69 8.99 -13.64 -19.69
CA GLN A 69 8.15 -12.46 -19.83
C GLN A 69 7.46 -12.39 -21.22
N ALA A 70 8.12 -12.86 -22.25
CA ALA A 70 7.50 -12.97 -23.58
C ALA A 70 6.45 -14.08 -23.64
N VAL A 71 6.69 -15.21 -22.97
CA VAL A 71 5.73 -16.33 -22.88
C VAL A 71 4.44 -15.92 -22.17
N ILE A 72 4.54 -15.13 -21.11
CA ILE A 72 3.37 -14.62 -20.38
C ILE A 72 2.74 -13.35 -20.98
N GLY A 73 3.30 -12.84 -22.10
CA GLY A 73 2.74 -11.74 -22.87
C GLY A 73 3.03 -10.34 -22.30
N LEU A 74 3.96 -10.19 -21.37
CA LEU A 74 4.39 -8.88 -20.84
C LEU A 74 5.43 -8.20 -21.75
N LEU A 75 6.24 -8.98 -22.47
CA LEU A 75 7.18 -8.48 -23.48
C LEU A 75 6.84 -9.02 -24.87
N SER A 76 7.23 -8.29 -25.90
CA SER A 76 7.15 -8.72 -27.28
C SER A 76 8.53 -9.09 -27.83
N VAL A 77 8.58 -10.04 -28.78
CA VAL A 77 9.78 -10.35 -29.56
C VAL A 77 9.71 -9.57 -30.86
N GLN A 78 10.68 -8.71 -31.12
CA GLN A 78 10.75 -7.91 -32.36
C GLN A 78 11.53 -8.62 -33.44
N GLU A 79 12.64 -9.24 -33.08
CA GLU A 79 13.46 -10.01 -34.00
C GLU A 79 13.68 -11.39 -33.40
N ASP A 80 13.19 -12.42 -34.08
CA ASP A 80 13.40 -13.83 -33.72
C ASP A 80 14.65 -14.37 -34.43
N GLY A 81 15.62 -14.74 -33.60
CA GLY A 81 16.90 -15.25 -34.05
C GLY A 81 17.43 -16.33 -33.13
N ALA A 82 18.75 -16.57 -33.18
CA ALA A 82 19.43 -17.40 -32.17
C ALA A 82 19.13 -16.82 -30.75
N ALA A 83 19.11 -17.66 -29.73
CA ALA A 83 18.67 -17.31 -28.40
C ALA A 83 19.27 -15.99 -27.84
N ASP A 84 20.57 -15.75 -28.07
CA ASP A 84 21.28 -14.55 -27.61
C ASP A 84 21.16 -13.34 -28.57
N ALA A 85 20.59 -13.54 -29.77
CA ALA A 85 20.37 -12.50 -30.77
C ALA A 85 18.90 -12.05 -30.85
N ARG A 86 18.00 -12.72 -30.12
CA ARG A 86 16.58 -12.37 -30.07
C ARG A 86 16.39 -11.02 -29.39
N VAL A 87 15.65 -10.11 -30.03
CA VAL A 87 15.41 -8.76 -29.53
C VAL A 87 14.04 -8.68 -28.88
N TYR A 88 14.00 -8.24 -27.63
CA TYR A 88 12.79 -8.07 -26.83
C TYR A 88 12.46 -6.60 -26.65
N ALA A 89 11.18 -6.28 -26.63
CA ALA A 89 10.68 -4.94 -26.37
C ALA A 89 9.55 -4.96 -25.35
N ILE A 90 9.48 -3.91 -24.55
CA ILE A 90 8.36 -3.68 -23.64
C ILE A 90 7.25 -2.94 -24.38
N PRO A 91 6.01 -3.48 -24.45
CA PRO A 91 4.86 -2.76 -24.99
C PRO A 91 4.53 -1.52 -24.14
N PRO A 92 3.98 -0.43 -24.73
CA PRO A 92 3.62 0.78 -23.97
C PRO A 92 2.72 0.53 -22.77
N SER A 93 1.73 -0.37 -22.87
CA SER A 93 0.85 -0.75 -21.79
C SER A 93 1.59 -1.45 -20.65
N THR A 94 2.52 -2.34 -20.96
CA THR A 94 3.36 -3.00 -19.96
C THR A 94 4.33 -1.99 -19.33
N ALA A 95 4.91 -1.08 -20.11
CA ALA A 95 5.79 -0.03 -19.61
C ALA A 95 5.04 0.88 -18.60
N GLU A 96 3.81 1.28 -18.92
CA GLU A 96 2.96 2.05 -18.00
C GLU A 96 2.77 1.31 -16.68
N VAL A 97 2.33 0.06 -16.73
CA VAL A 97 2.05 -0.75 -15.52
C VAL A 97 3.31 -1.04 -14.70
N MET A 98 4.47 -1.20 -15.33
CA MET A 98 5.69 -1.62 -14.67
C MET A 98 6.66 -0.48 -14.32
N THR A 99 6.50 0.72 -14.90
CA THR A 99 7.52 1.78 -14.75
C THR A 99 6.97 3.18 -14.54
N ASP A 100 5.67 3.44 -14.82
CA ASP A 100 5.10 4.77 -14.62
C ASP A 100 4.54 4.93 -13.21
N VAL A 101 5.37 5.47 -12.32
CA VAL A 101 5.02 5.74 -10.92
C VAL A 101 3.88 6.76 -10.73
N SER A 102 3.42 7.41 -11.81
CA SER A 102 2.29 8.34 -11.78
C SER A 102 0.99 7.71 -12.27
N SER A 103 1.05 6.57 -12.93
CA SER A 103 -0.14 5.88 -13.43
C SER A 103 -0.89 5.17 -12.32
N LEU A 104 -2.24 5.29 -12.31
CA LEU A 104 -3.09 4.48 -11.42
C LEU A 104 -3.03 2.98 -11.72
N ALA A 105 -2.48 2.59 -12.85
CA ALA A 105 -2.24 1.21 -13.24
C ALA A 105 -0.86 0.68 -12.79
N TYR A 106 -0.06 1.47 -12.08
CA TYR A 106 1.29 1.07 -11.63
C TYR A 106 1.21 -0.07 -10.61
N LEU A 107 1.68 -1.25 -10.98
CA LEU A 107 1.55 -2.48 -10.19
C LEU A 107 2.88 -3.18 -9.86
N ALA A 108 4.00 -2.76 -10.42
CA ALA A 108 5.30 -3.36 -10.10
C ALA A 108 5.59 -3.46 -8.59
N PRO A 109 5.21 -2.47 -7.74
CA PRO A 109 5.44 -2.54 -6.30
C PRO A 109 4.82 -3.75 -5.59
N ILE A 110 3.69 -4.27 -6.09
CA ILE A 110 3.04 -5.45 -5.49
C ILE A 110 3.99 -6.67 -5.46
N GLY A 111 4.84 -6.81 -6.48
CA GLY A 111 5.87 -7.85 -6.49
C GLY A 111 6.86 -7.75 -5.33
N ARG A 112 7.17 -6.54 -4.87
CA ARG A 112 8.06 -6.30 -3.73
C ARG A 112 7.48 -6.81 -2.42
N MET A 113 6.16 -6.70 -2.22
CA MET A 113 5.50 -7.24 -1.03
C MET A 113 5.69 -8.76 -0.93
N PHE A 114 5.57 -9.48 -2.04
CA PHE A 114 5.86 -10.91 -2.06
C PHE A 114 7.35 -11.21 -1.83
N GLY A 115 8.25 -10.32 -2.28
CA GLY A 115 9.67 -10.36 -1.97
C GLY A 115 9.94 -10.25 -0.45
N ALA A 116 9.20 -9.39 0.24
CA ALA A 116 9.25 -9.22 1.70
C ALA A 116 8.68 -10.43 2.45
N VAL A 117 7.53 -10.94 2.01
CA VAL A 117 6.83 -12.07 2.65
C VAL A 117 7.62 -13.37 2.54
N GLY A 118 8.31 -13.60 1.41
CA GLY A 118 9.06 -14.84 1.17
C GLY A 118 10.02 -15.22 2.30
N PRO A 119 10.97 -14.35 2.68
CA PRO A 119 11.88 -14.58 3.81
C PRO A 119 11.17 -14.69 5.17
N ALA A 120 10.00 -14.06 5.33
CA ALA A 120 9.24 -14.06 6.58
C ALA A 120 8.45 -15.36 6.81
N LEU A 121 8.23 -16.20 5.78
CA LEU A 121 7.43 -17.43 5.89
C LEU A 121 7.83 -18.37 7.05
N PRO A 122 9.12 -18.63 7.34
CA PRO A 122 9.49 -19.47 8.50
C PRO A 122 9.03 -18.86 9.82
N ARG A 123 9.15 -17.53 9.98
CA ARG A 123 8.69 -16.80 11.17
C ARG A 123 7.17 -16.80 11.27
N LEU A 124 6.46 -16.61 10.15
CA LEU A 124 5.01 -16.71 10.10
C LEU A 124 4.53 -18.09 10.57
N LEU A 125 5.14 -19.18 10.10
CA LEU A 125 4.81 -20.54 10.56
C LEU A 125 5.00 -20.72 12.08
N GLU A 126 5.99 -20.06 12.67
CA GLU A 126 6.22 -20.08 14.11
C GLU A 126 5.10 -19.33 14.84
N VAL A 127 4.85 -18.05 14.51
CA VAL A 127 3.86 -17.23 15.21
C VAL A 127 2.44 -17.77 15.07
N TYR A 128 2.11 -18.41 13.97
CA TYR A 128 0.84 -19.12 13.81
C TYR A 128 0.65 -20.30 14.76
N ARG A 129 1.74 -20.85 15.33
CA ARG A 129 1.68 -21.95 16.29
C ARG A 129 1.71 -21.48 17.75
N VAL A 130 2.50 -20.45 18.03
CA VAL A 130 2.81 -20.08 19.42
C VAL A 130 2.28 -18.71 19.82
N GLY A 131 1.72 -17.94 18.87
CA GLY A 131 1.31 -16.54 19.08
C GLY A 131 2.44 -15.55 18.83
N GLY A 132 2.13 -14.26 18.92
CA GLY A 132 3.00 -13.16 18.52
C GLY A 132 2.77 -12.78 17.06
N GLY A 133 3.68 -12.03 16.46
CA GLY A 133 3.55 -11.55 15.11
C GLY A 133 4.87 -11.41 14.36
N VAL A 134 4.79 -10.77 13.19
CA VAL A 134 5.92 -10.36 12.36
C VAL A 134 5.72 -8.88 12.10
N SER A 135 6.61 -8.04 12.64
CA SER A 135 6.48 -6.60 12.57
C SER A 135 6.78 -6.07 11.17
N TRP A 136 6.29 -4.85 10.91
CA TRP A 136 6.60 -4.11 9.70
C TRP A 136 8.12 -3.96 9.49
N ASP A 137 8.86 -3.74 10.58
CA ASP A 137 10.32 -3.70 10.56
C ASP A 137 10.95 -5.04 10.13
N GLU A 138 10.43 -6.17 10.59
CA GLU A 138 10.89 -7.51 10.19
C GLU A 138 10.58 -7.82 8.71
N LEU A 139 9.51 -7.26 8.14
CA LEU A 139 9.20 -7.38 6.71
C LEU A 139 10.19 -6.58 5.85
N GLY A 140 10.75 -5.51 6.38
CA GLY A 140 11.88 -4.79 5.82
C GLY A 140 11.58 -3.86 4.64
N PRO A 141 12.62 -3.43 3.91
CA PRO A 141 12.52 -2.35 2.91
C PRO A 141 11.59 -2.69 1.75
N ASP A 142 11.54 -3.94 1.31
CA ASP A 142 10.67 -4.34 0.19
C ASP A 142 9.19 -4.12 0.53
N ALA A 143 8.76 -4.35 1.77
CA ALA A 143 7.39 -4.07 2.21
C ALA A 143 7.11 -2.57 2.27
N ARG A 144 8.01 -1.78 2.87
CA ARG A 144 7.88 -0.32 2.98
C ARG A 144 7.76 0.35 1.61
N GLU A 145 8.68 0.01 0.70
CA GLU A 145 8.69 0.56 -0.66
C GLU A 145 7.47 0.09 -1.46
N SER A 146 7.05 -1.17 -1.29
CA SER A 146 5.85 -1.70 -1.94
C SER A 146 4.62 -0.87 -1.58
N GLN A 147 4.35 -0.71 -0.29
CA GLN A 147 3.17 0.03 0.18
C GLN A 147 3.22 1.50 -0.22
N ALA A 148 4.37 2.15 -0.02
CA ALA A 148 4.53 3.55 -0.36
C ALA A 148 4.33 3.82 -1.86
N ASP A 149 4.96 3.02 -2.73
CA ASP A 149 4.92 3.25 -4.16
C ASP A 149 3.59 2.80 -4.80
N ALA A 150 2.91 1.78 -4.26
CA ALA A 150 1.59 1.35 -4.74
C ALA A 150 0.52 2.43 -4.46
N ASN A 151 0.59 3.11 -3.33
CA ASN A 151 -0.38 4.12 -2.94
C ASN A 151 -0.08 5.51 -3.53
N ARG A 152 1.17 5.77 -3.88
CA ARG A 152 1.63 7.07 -4.37
C ARG A 152 0.77 7.66 -5.49
N PRO A 153 0.49 6.96 -6.61
CA PRO A 153 -0.28 7.54 -7.72
C PRO A 153 -1.70 7.93 -7.31
N TRP A 154 -2.31 7.19 -6.39
CA TRP A 154 -3.63 7.48 -5.84
C TRP A 154 -3.62 8.74 -4.99
N PHE A 155 -2.65 8.87 -4.09
CA PHE A 155 -2.52 10.08 -3.28
C PHE A 155 -2.18 11.30 -4.12
N GLU A 156 -1.22 11.20 -5.06
CA GLU A 156 -0.82 12.34 -5.88
C GLU A 156 -1.90 12.82 -6.85
N SER A 157 -2.73 11.90 -7.40
CA SER A 157 -3.70 12.26 -8.45
C SER A 157 -5.15 12.34 -7.97
N ARG A 158 -5.55 11.57 -6.96
CA ARG A 158 -6.96 11.41 -6.56
C ARG A 158 -7.32 11.98 -5.20
N LEU A 159 -6.36 12.08 -4.25
CA LEU A 159 -6.67 12.49 -2.88
C LEU A 159 -7.23 13.93 -2.83
N ALA A 160 -6.57 14.87 -3.48
CA ALA A 160 -7.02 16.27 -3.49
C ALA A 160 -8.40 16.45 -4.13
N PRO A 161 -8.71 15.90 -5.32
CA PRO A 161 -10.07 15.90 -5.87
C PRO A 161 -11.11 15.28 -4.94
N ALA A 162 -10.81 14.13 -4.33
CA ALA A 162 -11.71 13.43 -3.42
C ALA A 162 -12.08 14.29 -2.19
N LEU A 163 -11.07 14.83 -1.53
CA LEU A 163 -11.28 15.68 -0.33
C LEU A 163 -11.96 17.01 -0.68
N SER A 164 -11.66 17.61 -1.83
CA SER A 164 -12.30 18.86 -2.26
C SER A 164 -13.77 18.67 -2.63
N GLY A 165 -14.19 17.47 -2.94
CA GLY A 165 -15.60 17.11 -3.15
C GLY A 165 -16.45 17.17 -1.87
N ILE A 166 -15.82 17.15 -0.69
CA ILE A 166 -16.50 17.26 0.62
C ILE A 166 -16.33 18.70 1.11
N SER A 167 -17.34 19.55 0.91
CA SER A 167 -17.22 21.01 1.11
C SER A 167 -16.77 21.39 2.53
N THR A 168 -17.31 20.76 3.57
CA THR A 168 -16.94 21.04 4.97
C THR A 168 -15.49 20.69 5.27
N LEU A 169 -14.99 19.61 4.68
CA LEU A 169 -13.61 19.18 4.82
C LEU A 169 -12.71 20.12 4.02
N HIS A 170 -13.05 20.39 2.75
CA HIS A 170 -12.32 21.33 1.90
C HIS A 170 -12.14 22.71 2.54
N ASP A 171 -13.23 23.27 3.10
CA ASP A 171 -13.18 24.55 3.79
C ASP A 171 -12.24 24.52 4.99
N THR A 172 -12.22 23.43 5.74
CA THR A 172 -11.29 23.24 6.88
C THR A 172 -9.84 23.18 6.43
N LEU A 173 -9.54 22.37 5.41
CA LEU A 173 -8.18 22.17 4.90
C LEU A 173 -7.63 23.42 4.19
N SER A 174 -8.49 24.25 3.63
CA SER A 174 -8.14 25.48 2.92
C SER A 174 -7.91 26.69 3.85
N ARG A 175 -8.15 26.56 5.15
CA ARG A 175 -7.92 27.66 6.11
C ARG A 175 -6.46 28.09 6.11
N PRO A 176 -6.16 29.39 6.21
CA PRO A 176 -4.81 29.87 6.42
C PRO A 176 -4.20 29.24 7.69
N ALA A 177 -2.99 28.70 7.56
CA ALA A 177 -2.26 28.03 8.64
C ALA A 177 -2.99 26.83 9.27
N ALA A 178 -3.84 26.13 8.49
CA ALA A 178 -4.45 24.87 8.90
C ALA A 178 -3.36 23.87 9.32
N ARG A 179 -3.59 23.15 10.42
CA ARG A 179 -2.69 22.13 10.94
C ARG A 179 -3.30 20.76 10.75
N LEU A 180 -2.66 19.94 9.96
CA LEU A 180 -3.12 18.61 9.59
C LEU A 180 -2.23 17.54 10.24
N LEU A 181 -2.86 16.47 10.73
CA LEU A 181 -2.18 15.30 11.26
C LEU A 181 -2.39 14.13 10.31
N ASP A 182 -1.33 13.41 9.98
CA ASP A 182 -1.38 12.18 9.18
C ASP A 182 -0.78 11.03 10.02
N VAL A 183 -1.63 10.11 10.44
CA VAL A 183 -1.31 9.00 11.35
C VAL A 183 -0.98 7.76 10.52
N GLY A 184 0.14 7.10 10.83
CA GLY A 184 0.64 5.99 10.03
C GLY A 184 1.06 6.47 8.65
N SER A 185 1.86 7.55 8.60
CA SER A 185 2.17 8.25 7.35
C SER A 185 3.03 7.46 6.36
N GLY A 186 3.63 6.35 6.77
CA GLY A 186 4.45 5.47 5.94
C GLY A 186 5.50 6.25 5.15
N GLY A 187 5.56 6.06 3.82
CA GLY A 187 6.46 6.80 2.91
C GLY A 187 6.10 8.27 2.68
N GLY A 188 5.04 8.80 3.34
CA GLY A 188 4.69 10.22 3.39
C GLY A 188 3.94 10.76 2.18
N TRP A 189 3.51 9.92 1.24
CA TRP A 189 2.88 10.39 -0.01
C TRP A 189 1.53 11.06 0.22
N SER A 190 0.73 10.61 1.19
CA SER A 190 -0.51 11.25 1.65
C SER A 190 -0.26 12.66 2.19
N SER A 191 0.68 12.80 3.11
CA SER A 191 1.11 14.09 3.69
C SER A 191 1.62 15.05 2.61
N ILE A 192 2.44 14.56 1.66
CA ILE A 192 2.96 15.33 0.53
C ILE A 192 1.83 15.81 -0.37
N ALA A 193 0.88 14.93 -0.69
CA ALA A 193 -0.30 15.27 -1.51
C ALA A 193 -1.17 16.34 -0.83
N LEU A 194 -1.43 16.20 0.48
CA LEU A 194 -2.15 17.19 1.28
C LEU A 194 -1.45 18.56 1.25
N ALA A 195 -0.13 18.60 1.47
CA ALA A 195 0.62 19.84 1.45
C ALA A 195 0.67 20.54 0.09
N ARG A 196 0.65 19.76 -1.00
CA ARG A 196 0.55 20.29 -2.38
C ARG A 196 -0.84 20.84 -2.68
N ALA A 197 -1.88 20.12 -2.25
CA ALA A 197 -3.27 20.50 -2.49
C ALA A 197 -3.70 21.74 -1.67
N TYR A 198 -3.16 21.86 -0.46
CA TYR A 198 -3.50 22.93 0.50
C TYR A 198 -2.25 23.72 0.90
N PRO A 199 -1.80 24.68 0.05
CA PRO A 199 -0.52 25.39 0.25
C PRO A 199 -0.43 26.22 1.53
N GLY A 200 -1.58 26.57 2.14
CA GLY A 200 -1.65 27.27 3.44
C GLY A 200 -1.53 26.36 4.65
N ALA A 201 -1.59 25.04 4.47
CA ALA A 201 -1.58 24.08 5.57
C ALA A 201 -0.14 23.64 5.93
N ALA A 202 0.03 23.30 7.21
CA ALA A 202 1.18 22.55 7.72
C ALA A 202 0.74 21.13 8.07
N VAL A 203 1.49 20.13 7.61
CA VAL A 203 1.20 18.72 7.82
C VAL A 203 2.23 18.11 8.75
N VAL A 204 1.76 17.39 9.76
CA VAL A 204 2.59 16.55 10.63
C VAL A 204 2.23 15.09 10.36
N GLY A 205 3.12 14.35 9.74
CA GLY A 205 3.03 12.90 9.60
C GLY A 205 3.68 12.23 10.80
N ILE A 206 3.06 11.20 11.33
CA ILE A 206 3.63 10.37 12.38
C ILE A 206 3.60 8.91 11.99
N ASP A 207 4.66 8.20 12.32
CA ASP A 207 4.75 6.76 12.10
C ASP A 207 5.55 6.10 13.23
N ILE A 208 5.24 4.85 13.52
CA ILE A 208 5.94 4.05 14.52
C ILE A 208 7.20 3.38 13.94
N ASP A 209 7.31 3.32 12.61
CA ASP A 209 8.46 2.76 11.91
C ASP A 209 9.47 3.86 11.55
N GLU A 210 10.66 3.82 12.15
CA GLU A 210 11.70 4.84 11.96
C GLU A 210 12.19 4.93 10.52
N ASP A 211 12.30 3.79 9.82
CA ASP A 211 12.74 3.76 8.43
C ASP A 211 11.71 4.37 7.49
N SER A 212 10.42 4.15 7.75
CA SER A 212 9.32 4.85 7.03
C SER A 212 9.39 6.36 7.23
N VAL A 213 9.64 6.85 8.43
CA VAL A 213 9.84 8.28 8.73
C VAL A 213 11.05 8.85 7.97
N THR A 214 12.14 8.09 7.90
CA THR A 214 13.33 8.46 7.14
C THR A 214 13.02 8.57 5.65
N MET A 215 12.32 7.58 5.09
CA MET A 215 11.86 7.57 3.70
C MET A 215 10.93 8.76 3.42
N ALA A 216 9.91 8.98 4.25
CA ALA A 216 8.95 10.08 4.12
C ALA A 216 9.64 11.45 4.12
N THR A 217 10.63 11.63 5.01
CA THR A 217 11.42 12.86 5.09
C THR A 217 12.21 13.10 3.80
N ALA A 218 12.81 12.05 3.23
CA ALA A 218 13.51 12.14 1.94
C ALA A 218 12.53 12.47 0.80
N ASN A 219 11.37 11.82 0.76
CA ASN A 219 10.34 12.05 -0.23
C ASN A 219 9.80 13.49 -0.18
N ALA A 220 9.54 14.05 1.02
CA ALA A 220 9.08 15.43 1.16
C ALA A 220 10.12 16.45 0.67
N ARG A 221 11.41 16.19 0.91
CA ARG A 221 12.50 17.02 0.37
C ARG A 221 12.54 16.96 -1.16
N ALA A 222 12.48 15.77 -1.74
CA ALA A 222 12.45 15.57 -3.18
C ALA A 222 11.20 16.21 -3.83
N ALA A 223 10.07 16.18 -3.13
CA ALA A 223 8.80 16.78 -3.55
C ALA A 223 8.76 18.32 -3.38
N GLY A 224 9.74 18.93 -2.71
CA GLY A 224 9.82 20.37 -2.49
C GLY A 224 8.80 20.94 -1.50
N VAL A 225 8.35 20.13 -0.52
CA VAL A 225 7.35 20.51 0.50
C VAL A 225 7.86 20.40 1.94
N ALA A 226 9.16 20.15 2.13
CA ALA A 226 9.76 19.93 3.46
C ALA A 226 9.70 21.16 4.39
N ASP A 227 9.36 22.32 3.88
CA ASP A 227 9.10 23.55 4.66
C ASP A 227 7.75 23.52 5.38
N ARG A 228 6.81 22.68 4.94
CA ARG A 228 5.44 22.58 5.45
C ARG A 228 5.04 21.19 5.92
N VAL A 229 5.86 20.18 5.64
CA VAL A 229 5.62 18.79 6.06
C VAL A 229 6.74 18.35 7.00
N THR A 230 6.35 17.86 8.17
CA THR A 230 7.28 17.31 9.16
C THR A 230 6.89 15.89 9.48
N PHE A 231 7.83 14.96 9.51
CA PHE A 231 7.58 13.58 9.92
C PHE A 231 8.25 13.29 11.26
N LEU A 232 7.54 12.56 12.12
CA LEU A 232 7.98 12.21 13.47
C LEU A 232 7.88 10.70 13.68
N HIS A 233 8.95 10.09 14.17
CA HIS A 233 8.93 8.73 14.70
C HIS A 233 8.24 8.77 16.07
N GLN A 234 6.98 8.37 16.13
CA GLN A 234 6.16 8.49 17.33
C GLN A 234 4.99 7.48 17.34
N ASP A 235 4.76 6.86 18.49
CA ASP A 235 3.53 6.12 18.75
C ASP A 235 2.34 7.10 18.86
N ALA A 236 1.38 6.95 17.96
CA ALA A 236 0.20 7.82 17.89
C ALA A 236 -0.67 7.78 19.17
N SER A 237 -0.60 6.71 19.95
CA SER A 237 -1.29 6.63 21.26
C SER A 237 -0.74 7.62 22.30
N THR A 238 0.43 8.20 22.06
CA THR A 238 1.11 9.15 22.96
C THR A 238 0.99 10.61 22.51
N LEU A 239 0.15 10.90 21.52
CA LEU A 239 -0.05 12.26 21.02
C LEU A 239 -0.50 13.20 22.15
N PRO A 240 0.16 14.36 22.30
CA PRO A 240 -0.27 15.34 23.27
C PRO A 240 -1.59 15.98 22.85
N ALA A 241 -2.34 16.48 23.81
CA ALA A 241 -3.51 17.32 23.55
C ALA A 241 -3.12 18.43 22.58
N GLY A 242 -3.79 18.50 21.45
CA GLY A 242 -3.31 19.25 20.31
C GLY A 242 -4.29 20.30 19.83
N ARG A 243 -4.08 20.68 18.58
CA ARG A 243 -4.84 21.72 17.90
C ARG A 243 -4.78 21.47 16.40
N PHE A 244 -4.97 20.20 15.99
CA PHE A 244 -5.08 19.91 14.58
C PHE A 244 -6.49 20.22 14.10
N ASP A 245 -6.60 20.84 12.94
CA ASP A 245 -7.86 21.20 12.31
C ASP A 245 -8.50 20.01 11.59
N ALA A 246 -7.71 19.02 11.22
CA ALA A 246 -8.16 17.72 10.75
C ALA A 246 -7.06 16.67 10.99
N ALA A 247 -7.45 15.41 11.11
CA ALA A 247 -6.55 14.27 11.13
C ALA A 247 -6.93 13.26 10.04
N PHE A 248 -5.95 12.50 9.60
CA PHE A 248 -6.07 11.45 8.59
C PHE A 248 -5.41 10.18 9.09
N ALA A 249 -5.95 9.03 8.71
CA ALA A 249 -5.37 7.72 8.89
C ALA A 249 -5.70 6.89 7.64
N PHE A 250 -4.71 6.64 6.80
CA PHE A 250 -4.87 5.98 5.51
C PHE A 250 -4.24 4.59 5.55
N GLU A 251 -5.07 3.54 5.43
CA GLU A 251 -4.65 2.14 5.44
C GLU A 251 -3.73 1.76 6.61
N CYS A 252 -4.07 2.20 7.83
CA CYS A 252 -3.22 1.92 8.98
C CYS A 252 -3.98 1.54 10.25
N VAL A 253 -5.29 1.83 10.35
CA VAL A 253 -6.05 1.53 11.57
C VAL A 253 -6.18 0.03 11.81
N HIS A 254 -6.30 -0.74 10.76
CA HIS A 254 -6.42 -2.21 10.83
C HIS A 254 -5.12 -2.92 11.24
N ASP A 255 -3.98 -2.25 11.11
CA ASP A 255 -2.66 -2.75 11.53
C ASP A 255 -2.35 -2.43 13.00
N MET A 256 -3.05 -1.45 13.59
CA MET A 256 -2.74 -0.99 14.93
C MET A 256 -3.03 -2.08 15.98
N PRO A 257 -2.09 -2.36 16.90
CA PRO A 257 -2.36 -3.29 18.01
C PRO A 257 -3.41 -2.74 18.99
N ARG A 258 -3.47 -1.42 19.16
CA ARG A 258 -4.39 -0.73 20.10
C ARG A 258 -5.12 0.42 19.41
N PRO A 259 -6.01 0.14 18.44
CA PRO A 259 -6.65 1.18 17.64
C PRO A 259 -7.48 2.15 18.49
N VAL A 260 -8.15 1.68 19.54
CA VAL A 260 -8.94 2.54 20.44
C VAL A 260 -8.09 3.57 21.17
N ASP A 261 -6.90 3.18 21.65
CA ASP A 261 -5.99 4.09 22.34
C ASP A 261 -5.46 5.17 21.38
N VAL A 262 -5.10 4.76 20.15
CA VAL A 262 -4.66 5.68 19.09
C VAL A 262 -5.78 6.65 18.71
N LEU A 263 -6.97 6.16 18.41
CA LEU A 263 -8.11 6.99 18.05
C LEU A 263 -8.50 7.96 19.16
N ALA A 264 -8.42 7.56 20.44
CA ALA A 264 -8.66 8.43 21.58
C ALA A 264 -7.61 9.54 21.72
N ALA A 265 -6.33 9.23 21.48
CA ALA A 265 -5.25 10.20 21.46
C ALA A 265 -5.41 11.18 20.28
N VAL A 266 -5.74 10.70 19.09
CA VAL A 266 -6.03 11.54 17.91
C VAL A 266 -7.22 12.47 18.21
N ARG A 267 -8.32 11.98 18.79
CA ARG A 267 -9.45 12.80 19.18
C ARG A 267 -9.05 13.92 20.15
N THR A 268 -8.17 13.62 21.10
CA THR A 268 -7.64 14.61 22.05
C THR A 268 -6.71 15.62 21.38
N ALA A 269 -5.99 15.21 20.33
CA ALA A 269 -5.12 16.06 19.54
C ALA A 269 -5.88 16.95 18.54
N LEU A 270 -7.13 16.65 18.21
CA LEU A 270 -7.97 17.44 17.33
C LEU A 270 -8.56 18.66 18.07
N ALA A 271 -8.76 19.75 17.33
CA ALA A 271 -9.56 20.88 17.78
C ALA A 271 -11.04 20.43 18.00
N PRO A 272 -11.80 21.08 18.89
CA PRO A 272 -13.20 20.72 19.09
C PRO A 272 -13.99 20.71 17.76
N GLY A 273 -14.62 19.59 17.45
CA GLY A 273 -15.39 19.39 16.22
C GLY A 273 -14.57 19.18 14.95
N ALA A 274 -13.24 19.08 15.04
CA ALA A 274 -12.40 18.77 13.91
C ALA A 274 -12.54 17.27 13.52
N PRO A 275 -12.56 16.95 12.20
CA PRO A 275 -12.77 15.59 11.74
C PRO A 275 -11.47 14.74 11.77
N LEU A 276 -11.66 13.45 12.02
CA LEU A 276 -10.72 12.39 11.63
C LEU A 276 -11.27 11.72 10.38
N VAL A 277 -10.49 11.70 9.32
CA VAL A 277 -10.80 10.95 8.09
C VAL A 277 -9.97 9.68 8.07
N VAL A 278 -10.65 8.54 7.99
CA VAL A 278 -10.03 7.21 7.84
C VAL A 278 -10.30 6.71 6.43
N MET A 279 -9.28 6.22 5.74
CA MET A 279 -9.41 5.45 4.50
C MET A 279 -8.95 4.03 4.78
N ASP A 280 -9.76 3.07 4.41
CA ASP A 280 -9.45 1.66 4.58
C ASP A 280 -10.11 0.84 3.46
N GLU A 281 -9.81 -0.42 3.32
CA GLU A 281 -10.33 -1.28 2.25
C GLU A 281 -11.87 -1.34 2.26
N ALA A 282 -12.46 -1.26 1.08
CA ALA A 282 -13.93 -1.25 0.90
C ALA A 282 -14.54 -2.66 1.02
N VAL A 283 -14.11 -3.43 2.02
CA VAL A 283 -14.62 -4.77 2.29
C VAL A 283 -16.11 -4.76 2.64
N ALA A 284 -16.78 -5.90 2.51
CA ALA A 284 -18.20 -6.03 2.80
C ALA A 284 -18.52 -5.78 4.29
N GLU A 285 -19.78 -5.45 4.59
CA GLU A 285 -20.23 -5.20 5.97
C GLU A 285 -20.12 -6.44 6.86
N GLU A 286 -20.34 -7.63 6.28
CA GLU A 286 -20.34 -8.90 6.99
C GLU A 286 -19.52 -9.95 6.25
N PHE A 287 -19.01 -10.93 6.99
CA PHE A 287 -18.36 -12.08 6.40
C PHE A 287 -19.38 -12.92 5.59
N ALA A 288 -18.99 -13.25 4.37
CA ALA A 288 -19.69 -14.23 3.57
C ALA A 288 -18.68 -15.24 2.98
N PRO A 289 -18.99 -16.55 2.97
CA PRO A 289 -18.20 -17.50 2.21
C PRO A 289 -18.27 -17.14 0.71
N ASN A 290 -17.21 -17.41 -0.03
CA ASN A 290 -17.10 -17.06 -1.45
C ASN A 290 -17.15 -15.54 -1.71
N GLY A 291 -16.47 -14.76 -0.88
CA GLY A 291 -16.29 -13.33 -1.05
C GLY A 291 -15.76 -12.94 -2.43
N ASP A 292 -15.91 -11.68 -2.79
CA ASP A 292 -15.43 -11.12 -4.06
C ASP A 292 -13.90 -11.13 -4.18
N ASP A 293 -13.38 -10.64 -5.28
CA ASP A 293 -11.93 -10.62 -5.53
C ASP A 293 -11.19 -9.70 -4.58
N LEU A 294 -11.83 -8.61 -4.13
CA LEU A 294 -11.26 -7.70 -3.13
C LEU A 294 -11.09 -8.41 -1.78
N GLU A 295 -12.14 -9.03 -1.26
CA GLU A 295 -12.04 -9.77 0.01
C GLU A 295 -11.02 -10.92 -0.06
N ARG A 296 -10.96 -11.63 -1.19
CA ARG A 296 -9.97 -12.70 -1.39
C ARG A 296 -8.55 -12.17 -1.31
N MET A 297 -8.28 -11.01 -1.94
CA MET A 297 -6.99 -10.36 -1.90
C MET A 297 -6.67 -9.84 -0.49
N MET A 298 -7.60 -9.15 0.17
CA MET A 298 -7.41 -8.56 1.49
C MET A 298 -7.22 -9.61 2.59
N TYR A 299 -7.92 -10.73 2.54
CA TYR A 299 -7.62 -11.86 3.42
C TYR A 299 -6.21 -12.42 3.19
N GLY A 300 -5.73 -12.42 1.94
CA GLY A 300 -4.35 -12.80 1.61
C GLY A 300 -3.33 -11.87 2.27
N PHE A 301 -3.48 -10.56 2.10
CA PHE A 301 -2.63 -9.58 2.77
C PHE A 301 -2.74 -9.67 4.30
N SER A 302 -3.94 -9.83 4.83
CA SER A 302 -4.14 -10.02 6.27
C SER A 302 -3.36 -11.21 6.82
N LEU A 303 -3.39 -12.36 6.14
CA LEU A 303 -2.67 -13.55 6.57
C LEU A 303 -1.14 -13.37 6.65
N PHE A 304 -0.56 -12.62 5.72
CA PHE A 304 0.89 -12.56 5.57
C PHE A 304 1.53 -11.28 6.09
N VAL A 305 0.76 -10.19 6.20
CA VAL A 305 1.26 -8.85 6.50
C VAL A 305 0.52 -8.24 7.69
N CYS A 306 -0.71 -7.77 7.51
CA CYS A 306 -1.36 -6.86 8.46
C CYS A 306 -1.75 -7.52 9.78
N LEU A 307 -2.30 -8.74 9.78
CA LEU A 307 -2.62 -9.43 11.03
C LEU A 307 -1.35 -9.82 11.81
N PRO A 308 -0.29 -10.39 11.19
CA PRO A 308 0.99 -10.60 11.86
C PRO A 308 1.62 -9.32 12.39
N ASP A 309 1.57 -8.21 11.66
CA ASP A 309 2.10 -6.93 12.13
C ASP A 309 1.33 -6.43 13.35
N GLY A 310 0.03 -6.35 13.27
CA GLY A 310 -0.82 -5.95 14.40
C GLY A 310 -0.63 -6.82 15.65
N LEU A 311 -0.32 -8.11 15.49
CA LEU A 311 -0.04 -9.05 16.59
C LEU A 311 1.43 -9.05 17.05
N SER A 312 2.31 -8.28 16.41
CA SER A 312 3.74 -8.19 16.77
C SER A 312 3.95 -7.49 18.11
N SER A 313 2.99 -6.69 18.56
CA SER A 313 2.99 -5.98 19.84
C SER A 313 1.93 -6.54 20.81
N THR A 314 2.16 -6.40 22.12
CA THR A 314 1.24 -6.87 23.17
C THR A 314 0.95 -5.75 24.15
N PRO A 315 -0.33 -5.48 24.50
CA PRO A 315 -1.54 -6.13 24.02
C PRO A 315 -1.92 -5.73 22.61
N SER A 316 -2.63 -6.62 21.89
CA SER A 316 -3.17 -6.33 20.57
C SER A 316 -4.58 -6.89 20.41
N VAL A 317 -5.42 -6.19 19.64
CA VAL A 317 -6.76 -6.66 19.26
C VAL A 317 -6.73 -7.57 18.02
N GLY A 318 -5.67 -7.53 17.22
CA GLY A 318 -5.47 -8.37 16.03
C GLY A 318 -6.56 -8.17 14.98
N THR A 319 -6.78 -6.94 14.52
CA THR A 319 -7.83 -6.60 13.54
C THR A 319 -7.54 -7.25 12.17
N GLY A 320 -6.40 -6.92 11.57
CA GLY A 320 -6.01 -7.35 10.22
C GLY A 320 -6.75 -6.60 9.12
N THR A 321 -6.29 -6.73 7.88
CA THR A 321 -6.72 -5.96 6.71
C THR A 321 -8.24 -5.97 6.47
N VAL A 322 -8.94 -7.07 6.80
CA VAL A 322 -10.40 -7.14 6.61
C VAL A 322 -11.13 -6.48 7.78
N MET A 323 -10.84 -5.20 8.02
CA MET A 323 -11.53 -4.40 9.02
C MET A 323 -12.90 -3.98 8.50
N ARG A 324 -13.96 -4.54 9.07
CA ARG A 324 -15.34 -4.23 8.70
C ARG A 324 -15.72 -2.82 9.15
N PRO A 325 -16.61 -2.11 8.42
CA PRO A 325 -17.10 -0.78 8.83
C PRO A 325 -17.66 -0.74 10.25
N SER A 326 -18.35 -1.81 10.67
CA SER A 326 -18.85 -1.96 12.05
C SER A 326 -17.74 -2.03 13.10
N THR A 327 -16.58 -2.64 12.76
CA THR A 327 -15.40 -2.73 13.63
C THR A 327 -14.79 -1.33 13.82
N LEU A 328 -14.55 -0.59 12.72
CA LEU A 328 -14.04 0.77 12.80
C LEU A 328 -14.98 1.70 13.57
N ARG A 329 -16.29 1.58 13.33
CA ARG A 329 -17.32 2.32 14.11
C ARG A 329 -17.19 2.04 15.62
N ALA A 330 -17.11 0.77 16.01
CA ALA A 330 -16.97 0.38 17.40
C ALA A 330 -15.68 0.93 18.04
N TYR A 331 -14.57 0.94 17.32
CA TYR A 331 -13.32 1.57 17.77
C TYR A 331 -13.47 3.07 17.95
N GLY A 332 -14.11 3.77 17.02
CA GLY A 332 -14.38 5.19 17.10
C GLY A 332 -15.26 5.55 18.30
N GLU A 333 -16.36 4.82 18.50
CA GLU A 333 -17.25 5.00 19.65
C GLU A 333 -16.53 4.76 20.98
N ALA A 334 -15.74 3.70 21.09
CA ALA A 334 -14.92 3.40 22.27
C ALA A 334 -13.87 4.48 22.54
N ALA A 335 -13.31 5.09 21.49
CA ALA A 335 -12.39 6.23 21.57
C ALA A 335 -13.07 7.56 21.89
N GLY A 336 -14.41 7.60 21.91
CA GLY A 336 -15.22 8.75 22.30
C GLY A 336 -15.64 9.66 21.14
N PHE A 337 -15.50 9.24 19.88
CA PHE A 337 -16.17 9.89 18.77
C PHE A 337 -17.67 9.66 18.84
N THR A 338 -18.46 10.63 18.43
CA THR A 338 -19.93 10.61 18.58
C THR A 338 -20.65 10.46 17.24
N ALA A 339 -19.94 10.66 16.14
CA ALA A 339 -20.47 10.49 14.80
C ALA A 339 -19.50 9.65 13.94
N PHE A 340 -20.07 8.84 13.07
CA PHE A 340 -19.39 8.01 12.09
C PHE A 340 -20.16 8.07 10.79
N GLU A 341 -19.51 8.51 9.72
CA GLU A 341 -20.10 8.68 8.40
C GLU A 341 -19.23 8.04 7.34
N VAL A 342 -19.84 7.37 6.37
CA VAL A 342 -19.14 6.96 5.13
C VAL A 342 -19.16 8.16 4.19
N LEU A 343 -17.99 8.64 3.80
CA LEU A 343 -17.89 9.77 2.88
C LEU A 343 -18.25 9.34 1.44
N PRO A 344 -18.93 10.20 0.66
CA PRO A 344 -19.32 9.89 -0.72
C PRO A 344 -18.15 10.05 -1.70
N ILE A 345 -17.09 9.29 -1.48
CA ILE A 345 -15.90 9.20 -2.33
C ILE A 345 -15.94 7.83 -2.99
N GLU A 346 -16.27 7.77 -4.28
CA GLU A 346 -16.50 6.51 -5.00
C GLU A 346 -15.32 6.15 -5.93
N ASP A 347 -14.64 7.13 -6.53
CA ASP A 347 -13.59 6.92 -7.52
C ASP A 347 -12.17 6.86 -6.91
N PHE A 348 -11.98 6.04 -5.88
CA PHE A 348 -10.69 5.91 -5.20
C PHE A 348 -10.28 4.44 -5.05
N GLY A 349 -10.12 3.73 -6.15
CA GLY A 349 -9.68 2.33 -6.20
C GLY A 349 -10.61 1.39 -5.44
N PHE A 350 -10.04 0.63 -4.52
CA PHE A 350 -10.75 -0.32 -3.68
C PHE A 350 -10.88 0.16 -2.23
N TRP A 351 -10.70 1.47 -1.97
CA TRP A 351 -10.78 2.05 -0.64
C TRP A 351 -12.11 2.76 -0.38
N ARG A 352 -12.48 2.80 0.88
CA ARG A 352 -13.63 3.52 1.40
C ARG A 352 -13.18 4.54 2.43
N PHE A 353 -13.79 5.71 2.39
CA PHE A 353 -13.49 6.79 3.31
C PHE A 353 -14.56 6.92 4.37
N TYR A 354 -14.13 7.17 5.60
CA TYR A 354 -14.97 7.38 6.75
C TYR A 354 -14.60 8.68 7.44
N GLN A 355 -15.58 9.37 8.01
CA GLN A 355 -15.35 10.50 8.88
C GLN A 355 -15.86 10.20 10.29
N LEU A 356 -15.00 10.45 11.29
CA LEU A 356 -15.31 10.38 12.71
C LEU A 356 -15.25 11.80 13.29
N SER A 357 -16.22 12.16 14.16
CA SER A 357 -16.27 13.47 14.81
C SER A 357 -16.96 13.44 16.21
#